data_dba9afa4e8cb8aefd7cdf6286622d65e
#
_entry.id   dba9afa4e8cb8aefd7cdf6286622d65e
#
_cell.length_a   1.000
_cell.length_b   1.000
_cell.length_c   1.000
_cell.angle_alpha   90.00
_cell.angle_beta   90.00
_cell.angle_gamma   90.00
#
_symmetry.space_group_name_H-M   'P 1'
#
loop_
_entity.id
_entity.type
_entity.pdbx_description
1 polymer ?
#
loop_
_entity_poly.entity_id
_entity_poly.type
_entity_poly.pdbx_seq_one_letter_code
_entity_poly.pdbx_strand_id
1 'polypeptide(L)'
;MDIDVSALKALVRERNLSLELLVESIEAALLVAYHRTEGSCAKARVELDRKSGHVTVWAQEALTTPEALALGDAATFSPEFDDTPDGFGRVAASTARQVLLGRLREAEGEATLVEFTGREGDLVSGVIQQGTNPRMVRVDIGKIEANLPPEEQATGESYPHGARLKCLVTGVRKGFKGPVVTVSRSHPDLVRKLFALEVPEIADGTVEITAIAREAGHRSKIAVRSHKSEVNPK
;
A
#
# COMPACT_ATOMS: atom_id res chain seq x y z
N MET A 1 -9.85 16.84 26.75
CA MET A 1 -10.42 15.62 26.15
C MET A 1 -9.24 14.75 25.76
N ASP A 2 -9.09 13.61 26.40
CA ASP A 2 -7.87 12.82 26.33
C ASP A 2 -8.00 11.73 25.27
N ILE A 3 -6.87 11.21 24.79
CA ILE A 3 -6.82 10.12 23.82
C ILE A 3 -7.16 8.81 24.56
N ASP A 4 -8.08 8.02 24.01
CA ASP A 4 -8.41 6.70 24.59
C ASP A 4 -7.27 5.69 24.38
N VAL A 5 -6.38 5.63 25.35
CA VAL A 5 -5.23 4.71 25.35
C VAL A 5 -5.66 3.24 25.41
N SER A 6 -6.83 2.96 25.99
CA SER A 6 -7.33 1.59 26.07
C SER A 6 -7.73 1.08 24.69
N ALA A 7 -8.42 1.91 23.92
CA ALA A 7 -8.76 1.61 22.53
C ALA A 7 -7.51 1.48 21.65
N LEU A 8 -6.49 2.34 21.85
CA LEU A 8 -5.20 2.23 21.16
C LEU A 8 -4.51 0.90 21.46
N LYS A 9 -4.42 0.49 22.72
CA LYS A 9 -3.80 -0.76 23.13
C LYS A 9 -4.55 -1.99 22.58
N ALA A 10 -5.88 -1.96 22.52
CA ALA A 10 -6.68 -3.03 21.94
C ALA A 10 -6.38 -3.22 20.45
N LEU A 11 -6.40 -2.12 19.67
CA LEU A 11 -6.08 -2.13 18.23
C LEU A 11 -4.64 -2.58 17.95
N VAL A 12 -3.68 -2.12 18.73
CA VAL A 12 -2.27 -2.52 18.64
C VAL A 12 -2.11 -4.03 18.78
N ARG A 13 -2.80 -4.64 19.77
CA ARG A 13 -2.78 -6.10 19.99
C ARG A 13 -3.45 -6.86 18.85
N GLU A 14 -4.61 -6.39 18.40
CA GLU A 14 -5.37 -7.04 17.32
C GLU A 14 -4.61 -7.06 15.99
N ARG A 15 -3.84 -6.01 15.70
CA ARG A 15 -3.16 -5.81 14.42
C ARG A 15 -1.65 -6.00 14.47
N ASN A 16 -1.12 -6.45 15.61
CA ASN A 16 0.31 -6.71 15.83
C ASN A 16 1.21 -5.50 15.49
N LEU A 17 0.76 -4.30 15.86
CA LEU A 17 1.51 -3.05 15.69
C LEU A 17 2.38 -2.77 16.93
N SER A 18 3.44 -1.97 16.77
CA SER A 18 4.20 -1.47 17.92
C SER A 18 3.50 -0.25 18.54
N LEU A 19 3.18 -0.34 19.83
CA LEU A 19 2.61 0.79 20.57
C LEU A 19 3.57 1.99 20.61
N GLU A 20 4.86 1.73 20.74
CA GLU A 20 5.88 2.79 20.82
C GLU A 20 5.95 3.60 19.52
N LEU A 21 6.06 2.92 18.37
CA LEU A 21 6.07 3.57 17.06
C LEU A 21 4.78 4.34 16.77
N LEU A 22 3.64 3.85 17.29
CA LEU A 22 2.37 4.54 17.14
C LEU A 22 2.33 5.82 17.99
N VAL A 23 2.76 5.76 19.25
CA VAL A 23 2.86 6.92 20.14
C VAL A 23 3.79 7.97 19.54
N GLU A 24 5.01 7.61 19.16
CA GLU A 24 5.96 8.53 18.50
C GLU A 24 5.36 9.18 17.25
N SER A 25 4.60 8.42 16.44
CA SER A 25 3.96 8.97 15.25
C SER A 25 2.84 9.96 15.58
N ILE A 26 2.10 9.72 16.67
CA ILE A 26 1.07 10.63 17.18
C ILE A 26 1.72 11.90 17.71
N GLU A 27 2.76 11.79 18.54
CA GLU A 27 3.50 12.92 19.11
C GLU A 27 4.10 13.81 18.01
N ALA A 28 4.72 13.17 16.98
CA ALA A 28 5.25 13.91 15.83
C ALA A 28 4.16 14.64 15.03
N ALA A 29 3.01 14.01 14.80
CA ALA A 29 1.89 14.63 14.10
C ALA A 29 1.27 15.78 14.90
N LEU A 30 1.20 15.63 16.22
CA LEU A 30 0.72 16.67 17.13
C LEU A 30 1.68 17.85 17.19
N LEU A 31 2.98 17.61 17.16
CA LEU A 31 3.98 18.67 17.08
C LEU A 31 3.81 19.51 15.80
N VAL A 32 3.56 18.86 14.66
CA VAL A 32 3.24 19.56 13.40
C VAL A 32 1.94 20.37 13.53
N ALA A 33 0.94 19.82 14.21
CA ALA A 33 -0.32 20.54 14.45
C ALA A 33 -0.12 21.76 15.37
N TYR A 34 0.70 21.63 16.42
CA TYR A 34 1.07 22.72 17.30
C TYR A 34 1.77 23.87 16.56
N HIS A 35 2.75 23.55 15.70
CA HIS A 35 3.45 24.58 14.91
C HIS A 35 2.57 25.31 13.88
N ARG A 36 1.35 24.84 13.62
CA ARG A 36 0.37 25.56 12.80
C ARG A 36 -0.51 26.52 13.62
N THR A 37 -0.41 26.47 14.93
CA THR A 37 -1.15 27.38 15.84
C THR A 37 -0.41 28.69 15.93
N GLU A 38 -1.14 29.80 15.92
CA GLU A 38 -0.56 31.14 16.12
C GLU A 38 0.10 31.23 17.49
N GLY A 39 1.30 31.78 17.54
CA GLY A 39 2.07 31.92 18.79
C GLY A 39 2.86 30.69 19.21
N SER A 40 2.89 29.65 18.41
CA SER A 40 3.68 28.43 18.72
C SER A 40 5.18 28.72 18.81
N CYS A 41 5.85 28.17 19.82
CA CYS A 41 7.30 28.26 19.98
C CYS A 41 8.03 27.41 18.92
N ALA A 42 9.16 27.92 18.42
CA ALA A 42 9.97 27.22 17.41
C ALA A 42 10.57 25.92 17.94
N LYS A 43 10.88 25.85 19.23
CA LYS A 43 11.38 24.66 19.90
C LYS A 43 10.31 24.11 20.84
N ALA A 44 9.74 22.98 20.48
CA ALA A 44 8.73 22.32 21.29
C ALA A 44 8.83 20.80 21.13
N ARG A 45 8.29 20.06 22.09
CA ARG A 45 8.05 18.62 22.03
C ARG A 45 6.66 18.31 22.57
N VAL A 46 6.07 17.26 22.07
CA VAL A 46 4.78 16.78 22.54
C VAL A 46 4.99 15.49 23.31
N GLU A 47 4.31 15.33 24.41
CA GLU A 47 4.33 14.16 25.26
C GLU A 47 2.91 13.62 25.44
N LEU A 48 2.72 12.33 25.11
CA LEU A 48 1.48 11.62 25.34
C LEU A 48 1.63 10.69 26.56
N ASP A 49 0.90 10.97 27.62
CA ASP A 49 0.88 10.06 28.77
C ASP A 49 0.19 8.75 28.41
N ARG A 50 0.95 7.67 28.48
CA ARG A 50 0.53 6.28 28.13
C ARG A 50 -0.51 5.68 29.09
N LYS A 51 -0.82 6.35 30.20
CA LYS A 51 -1.81 5.90 31.20
C LYS A 51 -3.11 6.68 31.08
N SER A 52 -3.04 7.99 31.14
CA SER A 52 -4.21 8.87 31.09
C SER A 52 -4.66 9.21 29.68
N GLY A 53 -3.74 9.19 28.69
CA GLY A 53 -3.99 9.68 27.34
C GLY A 53 -3.96 11.20 27.24
N HIS A 54 -3.47 11.86 28.28
CA HIS A 54 -3.30 13.30 28.28
C HIS A 54 -2.13 13.71 27.40
N VAL A 55 -2.30 14.81 26.67
CA VAL A 55 -1.27 15.36 25.77
C VAL A 55 -0.81 16.68 26.32
N THR A 56 0.50 16.81 26.54
CA THR A 56 1.16 18.03 26.97
C THR A 56 2.15 18.49 25.91
N VAL A 57 2.14 19.79 25.62
CA VAL A 57 3.11 20.42 24.73
C VAL A 57 4.13 21.17 25.60
N TRP A 58 5.36 20.67 25.58
CA TRP A 58 6.49 21.33 26.24
C TRP A 58 7.21 22.21 25.25
N ALA A 59 7.24 23.50 25.52
CA ALA A 59 7.83 24.54 24.67
C ALA A 59 9.01 25.21 25.34
N GLN A 60 9.90 25.77 24.53
CA GLN A 60 11.02 26.63 24.96
C GLN A 60 11.05 27.90 24.11
N GLU A 61 11.09 29.04 24.76
CA GLU A 61 11.29 30.33 24.07
C GLU A 61 12.77 30.51 23.71
N ALA A 62 13.03 31.05 22.53
CA ALA A 62 14.37 31.49 22.17
C ALA A 62 14.74 32.77 22.94
N LEU A 63 15.78 32.70 23.75
CA LEU A 63 16.30 33.84 24.50
C LEU A 63 17.29 34.66 23.64
N THR A 64 17.87 34.03 22.60
CA THR A 64 18.80 34.70 21.69
C THR A 64 18.01 35.39 20.57
N THR A 65 18.26 36.68 20.39
CA THR A 65 17.62 37.48 19.33
C THR A 65 18.09 37.01 17.95
N PRO A 66 17.26 37.16 16.87
CA PRO A 66 17.66 36.80 15.51
C PRO A 66 18.94 37.52 15.05
N GLU A 67 19.19 38.72 15.55
CA GLU A 67 20.38 39.54 15.26
C GLU A 67 21.65 38.93 15.88
N ALA A 68 21.56 38.44 17.13
CA ALA A 68 22.66 37.77 17.82
C ALA A 68 23.00 36.43 17.17
N LEU A 69 21.99 35.65 16.70
CA LEU A 69 22.19 34.43 15.91
C LEU A 69 22.88 34.72 14.58
N ALA A 70 22.56 35.84 13.92
CA ALA A 70 23.22 36.24 12.67
C ALA A 70 24.69 36.67 12.88
N LEU A 71 25.07 37.05 14.08
CA LEU A 71 26.44 37.36 14.49
C LEU A 71 27.24 36.15 14.94
N GLY A 72 26.62 34.95 14.96
CA GLY A 72 27.26 33.69 15.31
C GLY A 72 27.16 33.29 16.78
N ASP A 73 26.30 33.91 17.56
CA ASP A 73 26.03 33.52 18.93
C ASP A 73 25.27 32.20 19.00
N ALA A 74 25.55 31.39 20.03
CA ALA A 74 24.85 30.14 20.26
C ALA A 74 23.38 30.38 20.66
N ALA A 75 22.47 29.61 20.08
CA ALA A 75 21.05 29.67 20.44
C ALA A 75 20.86 29.23 21.90
N THR A 76 20.35 30.13 22.74
CA THR A 76 19.96 29.85 24.11
C THR A 76 18.45 29.81 24.22
N PHE A 77 17.93 28.87 25.01
CA PHE A 77 16.50 28.67 25.19
C PHE A 77 16.13 28.74 26.67
N SER A 78 14.87 29.12 26.94
CA SER A 78 14.28 29.06 28.27
C SER A 78 14.18 27.65 28.79
N PRO A 79 13.99 27.42 30.09
CA PRO A 79 13.49 26.13 30.59
C PRO A 79 12.20 25.74 29.91
N GLU A 80 11.95 24.42 29.80
CA GLU A 80 10.68 23.93 29.26
C GLU A 80 9.50 24.36 30.13
N PHE A 81 8.43 24.79 29.50
CA PHE A 81 7.17 25.13 30.13
C PHE A 81 6.00 24.51 29.35
N ASP A 82 4.86 24.35 30.01
CA ASP A 82 3.64 23.85 29.39
C ASP A 82 2.99 24.96 28.55
N ASP A 83 2.97 24.78 27.25
CA ASP A 83 2.37 25.66 26.25
C ASP A 83 1.26 24.92 25.48
N THR A 84 0.53 24.07 26.17
CA THR A 84 -0.56 23.32 25.57
C THR A 84 -1.72 24.26 25.20
N PRO A 85 -2.05 24.44 23.90
CA PRO A 85 -3.10 25.38 23.51
C PRO A 85 -4.48 24.98 24.04
N ASP A 86 -5.32 25.97 24.36
CA ASP A 86 -6.70 25.73 24.76
C ASP A 86 -7.47 24.91 23.69
N GLY A 87 -8.11 23.83 24.13
CA GLY A 87 -8.87 22.96 23.24
C GLY A 87 -8.02 22.01 22.37
N PHE A 88 -6.70 21.97 22.57
CA PHE A 88 -5.78 21.08 21.82
C PHE A 88 -6.15 19.60 21.93
N GLY A 89 -6.81 19.18 23.00
CA GLY A 89 -7.30 17.80 23.17
C GLY A 89 -8.23 17.32 22.05
N ARG A 90 -9.02 18.20 21.40
CA ARG A 90 -9.82 17.84 20.22
C ARG A 90 -8.95 17.62 18.98
N VAL A 91 -7.96 18.47 18.79
CA VAL A 91 -6.97 18.31 17.71
C VAL A 91 -6.18 17.02 17.93
N ALA A 92 -5.74 16.79 19.18
CA ALA A 92 -5.02 15.57 19.56
C ALA A 92 -5.82 14.30 19.25
N ALA A 93 -7.08 14.22 19.65
CA ALA A 93 -7.95 13.06 19.40
C ALA A 93 -8.18 12.82 17.89
N SER A 94 -8.40 13.88 17.10
CA SER A 94 -8.58 13.74 15.65
C SER A 94 -7.29 13.33 14.93
N THR A 95 -6.15 13.90 15.33
CA THR A 95 -4.83 13.58 14.79
C THR A 95 -4.43 12.15 15.12
N ALA A 96 -4.60 11.72 16.36
CA ALA A 96 -4.34 10.35 16.78
C ALA A 96 -5.16 9.34 15.96
N ARG A 97 -6.45 9.63 15.71
CA ARG A 97 -7.29 8.80 14.86
C ARG A 97 -6.76 8.73 13.42
N GLN A 98 -6.33 9.85 12.84
CA GLN A 98 -5.78 9.88 11.48
C GLN A 98 -4.48 9.09 11.38
N VAL A 99 -3.57 9.26 12.33
CA VAL A 99 -2.29 8.52 12.39
C VAL A 99 -2.56 7.03 12.54
N LEU A 100 -3.46 6.64 13.44
CA LEU A 100 -3.84 5.25 13.63
C LEU A 100 -4.38 4.61 12.36
N LEU A 101 -5.33 5.27 11.69
CA LEU A 101 -5.90 4.79 10.42
C LEU A 101 -4.86 4.73 9.30
N GLY A 102 -3.90 5.67 9.28
CA GLY A 102 -2.77 5.67 8.36
C GLY A 102 -1.88 4.45 8.58
N ARG A 103 -1.45 4.21 9.80
CA ARG A 103 -0.60 3.06 10.16
C ARG A 103 -1.28 1.71 9.92
N LEU A 104 -2.60 1.64 10.20
CA LEU A 104 -3.39 0.46 9.92
C LEU A 104 -3.40 0.13 8.41
N ARG A 105 -3.67 1.12 7.57
CA ARG A 105 -3.64 0.95 6.11
C ARG A 105 -2.26 0.58 5.58
N GLU A 106 -1.19 1.15 6.15
CA GLU A 106 0.18 0.77 5.79
C GLU A 106 0.46 -0.68 6.11
N ALA A 107 0.12 -1.14 7.32
CA ALA A 107 0.33 -2.53 7.74
C ALA A 107 -0.48 -3.53 6.89
N GLU A 108 -1.76 -3.23 6.61
CA GLU A 108 -2.60 -4.03 5.70
C GLU A 108 -2.03 -4.04 4.27
N GLY A 109 -1.54 -2.90 3.81
CA GLY A 109 -0.89 -2.76 2.51
C GLY A 109 0.39 -3.58 2.41
N GLU A 110 1.23 -3.57 3.44
CA GLU A 110 2.47 -4.37 3.46
C GLU A 110 2.19 -5.88 3.46
N ALA A 111 1.24 -6.34 4.28
CA ALA A 111 0.83 -7.74 4.29
C ALA A 111 0.33 -8.19 2.90
N THR A 112 -0.50 -7.36 2.27
CA THR A 112 -1.00 -7.62 0.92
C THR A 112 0.11 -7.58 -0.13
N LEU A 113 1.05 -6.63 -0.02
CA LEU A 113 2.20 -6.53 -0.92
C LEU A 113 3.04 -7.82 -0.88
N VAL A 114 3.35 -8.32 0.31
CA VAL A 114 4.12 -9.57 0.50
C VAL A 114 3.38 -10.75 -0.12
N GLU A 115 2.07 -10.86 0.10
CA GLU A 115 1.25 -11.94 -0.48
C GLU A 115 1.27 -11.93 -2.02
N PHE A 116 1.23 -10.76 -2.64
CA PHE A 116 1.18 -10.66 -4.11
C PHE A 116 2.55 -10.61 -4.78
N THR A 117 3.62 -10.19 -4.10
CA THR A 117 4.99 -10.15 -4.66
C THR A 117 5.45 -11.53 -5.12
N GLY A 118 5.06 -12.60 -4.42
CA GLY A 118 5.36 -13.98 -4.84
C GLY A 118 4.45 -14.54 -5.94
N ARG A 119 3.47 -13.76 -6.42
CA ARG A 119 2.47 -14.20 -7.42
C ARG A 119 2.65 -13.55 -8.79
N GLU A 120 3.75 -12.86 -9.01
CA GLU A 120 4.10 -12.38 -10.36
C GLU A 120 4.23 -13.57 -11.32
N GLY A 121 3.63 -13.45 -12.49
CA GLY A 121 3.52 -14.55 -13.45
C GLY A 121 2.38 -15.53 -13.18
N ASP A 122 1.59 -15.36 -12.13
CA ASP A 122 0.44 -16.21 -11.86
C ASP A 122 -0.82 -15.75 -12.59
N LEU A 123 -1.69 -16.74 -12.84
CA LEU A 123 -3.03 -16.48 -13.37
C LEU A 123 -3.98 -16.13 -12.22
N VAL A 124 -4.63 -14.98 -12.33
CA VAL A 124 -5.65 -14.53 -11.40
C VAL A 124 -6.99 -14.34 -12.11
N SER A 125 -8.07 -14.64 -11.39
CA SER A 125 -9.44 -14.37 -11.85
C SER A 125 -9.97 -13.19 -11.06
N GLY A 126 -10.61 -12.25 -11.75
CA GLY A 126 -11.21 -11.08 -11.11
C GLY A 126 -12.48 -10.63 -11.80
N VAL A 127 -13.12 -9.63 -11.21
CA VAL A 127 -14.34 -8.98 -11.72
C VAL A 127 -14.03 -7.55 -12.10
N ILE A 128 -14.42 -7.16 -13.30
CA ILE A 128 -14.21 -5.81 -13.81
C ILE A 128 -15.03 -4.81 -13.00
N GLN A 129 -14.36 -3.80 -12.47
CA GLN A 129 -14.96 -2.70 -11.71
C GLN A 129 -15.01 -1.42 -12.54
N GLN A 130 -16.01 -0.58 -12.25
CA GLN A 130 -16.12 0.72 -12.86
C GLN A 130 -15.07 1.67 -12.27
N GLY A 131 -14.24 2.25 -13.10
CA GLY A 131 -13.21 3.21 -12.70
C GLY A 131 -13.53 4.63 -13.16
N THR A 132 -12.87 5.62 -12.55
CA THR A 132 -12.98 7.04 -12.92
C THR A 132 -12.34 7.33 -14.30
N ASN A 133 -11.34 6.51 -14.68
CA ASN A 133 -10.65 6.63 -15.97
C ASN A 133 -11.12 5.51 -16.89
N PRO A 134 -11.81 5.83 -18.01
CA PRO A 134 -12.34 4.81 -18.93
C PRO A 134 -11.25 4.01 -19.66
N ARG A 135 -10.02 4.52 -19.72
CA ARG A 135 -8.88 3.80 -20.35
C ARG A 135 -8.23 2.82 -19.42
N MET A 136 -8.33 3.03 -18.10
CA MET A 136 -7.75 2.17 -17.07
C MET A 136 -8.83 1.23 -16.56
N VAL A 137 -8.77 -0.03 -16.93
CA VAL A 137 -9.69 -1.05 -16.43
C VAL A 137 -9.23 -1.50 -15.04
N ARG A 138 -10.15 -1.52 -14.08
CA ARG A 138 -9.91 -2.06 -12.75
C ARG A 138 -10.49 -3.45 -12.66
N VAL A 139 -9.72 -4.34 -12.07
CA VAL A 139 -10.11 -5.75 -11.88
C VAL A 139 -10.01 -6.08 -10.41
N ASP A 140 -11.15 -6.34 -9.78
CA ASP A 140 -11.20 -6.82 -8.41
C ASP A 140 -10.79 -8.29 -8.35
N ILE A 141 -9.67 -8.57 -7.72
CA ILE A 141 -9.12 -9.92 -7.57
C ILE A 141 -9.34 -10.49 -6.16
N GLY A 142 -10.29 -9.92 -5.43
CA GLY A 142 -10.79 -10.35 -4.12
C GLY A 142 -10.26 -9.51 -2.97
N LYS A 143 -8.96 -9.47 -2.71
CA LYS A 143 -8.38 -8.67 -1.62
C LYS A 143 -8.03 -7.25 -2.02
N ILE A 144 -7.69 -7.06 -3.28
CA ILE A 144 -7.28 -5.77 -3.85
C ILE A 144 -7.81 -5.59 -5.26
N GLU A 145 -7.85 -4.34 -5.71
CA GLU A 145 -8.08 -3.99 -7.11
C GLU A 145 -6.76 -3.97 -7.89
N ALA A 146 -6.68 -4.76 -8.95
CA ALA A 146 -5.58 -4.73 -9.90
C ALA A 146 -5.88 -3.76 -11.05
N ASN A 147 -4.82 -3.19 -11.62
CA ASN A 147 -4.91 -2.31 -12.78
C ASN A 147 -4.59 -3.08 -14.06
N LEU A 148 -5.46 -2.95 -15.06
CA LEU A 148 -5.24 -3.42 -16.42
C LEU A 148 -5.08 -2.19 -17.33
N PRO A 149 -3.86 -1.69 -17.53
CA PRO A 149 -3.60 -0.49 -18.30
C PRO A 149 -3.82 -0.75 -19.81
N PRO A 150 -4.01 0.29 -20.64
CA PRO A 150 -4.34 0.16 -22.05
C PRO A 150 -3.35 -0.70 -22.85
N GLU A 151 -2.07 -0.60 -22.55
CA GLU A 151 -0.98 -1.38 -23.17
C GLU A 151 -1.04 -2.87 -22.87
N GLU A 152 -1.70 -3.25 -21.78
CA GLU A 152 -1.87 -4.63 -21.33
C GLU A 152 -3.25 -5.21 -21.68
N GLN A 153 -4.11 -4.42 -22.32
CA GLN A 153 -5.41 -4.85 -22.82
C GLN A 153 -5.27 -5.57 -24.18
N ALA A 154 -6.13 -6.55 -24.42
CA ALA A 154 -6.16 -7.22 -25.72
C ALA A 154 -7.00 -6.39 -26.72
N THR A 155 -6.49 -6.21 -27.93
CA THR A 155 -7.16 -5.46 -28.98
C THR A 155 -8.51 -6.12 -29.34
N GLY A 156 -9.58 -5.32 -29.40
CA GLY A 156 -10.92 -5.81 -29.73
C GLY A 156 -11.67 -6.51 -28.59
N GLU A 157 -11.06 -6.66 -27.41
CA GLU A 157 -11.74 -7.18 -26.22
C GLU A 157 -12.51 -6.05 -25.51
N SER A 158 -13.75 -6.34 -25.12
CA SER A 158 -14.56 -5.40 -24.33
C SER A 158 -14.51 -5.76 -22.85
N TYR A 159 -14.46 -4.75 -21.98
CA TYR A 159 -14.33 -4.90 -20.54
C TYR A 159 -15.55 -4.30 -19.80
N PRO A 160 -16.76 -4.89 -19.95
CA PRO A 160 -17.94 -4.36 -19.29
C PRO A 160 -17.87 -4.60 -17.78
N HIS A 161 -18.41 -3.65 -17.01
CA HIS A 161 -18.52 -3.78 -15.55
C HIS A 161 -19.23 -5.08 -15.15
N GLY A 162 -18.71 -5.74 -14.12
CA GLY A 162 -19.26 -6.99 -13.61
C GLY A 162 -18.83 -8.26 -14.37
N ALA A 163 -18.16 -8.14 -15.53
CA ALA A 163 -17.65 -9.32 -16.24
C ALA A 163 -16.48 -9.95 -15.49
N ARG A 164 -16.40 -11.28 -15.53
CA ARG A 164 -15.28 -12.05 -14.98
C ARG A 164 -14.18 -12.17 -16.02
N LEU A 165 -12.95 -11.99 -15.57
CA LEU A 165 -11.77 -11.97 -16.42
C LEU A 165 -10.64 -12.77 -15.78
N LYS A 166 -9.95 -13.61 -16.57
CA LYS A 166 -8.68 -14.23 -16.17
C LYS A 166 -7.53 -13.38 -16.71
N CYS A 167 -6.61 -12.97 -15.84
CA CYS A 167 -5.46 -12.13 -16.19
C CYS A 167 -4.17 -12.74 -15.65
N LEU A 168 -3.05 -12.35 -16.26
CA LEU A 168 -1.72 -12.64 -15.75
C LEU A 168 -1.26 -11.47 -14.87
N VAL A 169 -0.71 -11.76 -13.70
CA VAL A 169 -0.04 -10.74 -12.86
C VAL A 169 1.32 -10.42 -13.48
N THR A 170 1.53 -9.17 -13.92
CA THR A 170 2.79 -8.75 -14.54
C THR A 170 3.70 -7.95 -13.63
N GLY A 171 3.16 -7.39 -12.56
CA GLY A 171 3.97 -6.67 -11.59
C GLY A 171 3.21 -6.28 -10.34
N VAL A 172 3.94 -6.23 -9.24
CA VAL A 172 3.45 -5.82 -7.93
C VAL A 172 4.40 -4.78 -7.37
N ARG A 173 3.88 -3.61 -7.00
CA ARG A 173 4.70 -2.51 -6.47
C ARG A 173 4.00 -1.79 -5.33
N LYS A 174 4.79 -1.18 -4.44
CA LYS A 174 4.27 -0.30 -3.40
C LYS A 174 3.86 1.03 -4.04
N GLY A 175 2.57 1.37 -3.94
CA GLY A 175 2.04 2.66 -4.35
C GLY A 175 1.79 3.59 -3.16
N PHE A 176 1.41 4.84 -3.43
CA PHE A 176 1.16 5.85 -2.39
C PHE A 176 -0.01 5.50 -1.45
N LYS A 177 -1.03 4.81 -1.98
CA LYS A 177 -2.25 4.44 -1.21
C LYS A 177 -2.30 2.95 -0.84
N GLY A 178 -1.21 2.22 -1.00
CA GLY A 178 -1.13 0.77 -0.80
C GLY A 178 -0.53 0.03 -2.00
N PRO A 179 -0.56 -1.30 -2.02
CA PRO A 179 -0.01 -2.11 -3.09
C PRO A 179 -0.76 -1.86 -4.40
N VAL A 180 -0.01 -1.78 -5.50
CA VAL A 180 -0.53 -1.66 -6.85
C VAL A 180 -0.14 -2.92 -7.61
N VAL A 181 -1.13 -3.72 -7.99
CA VAL A 181 -0.97 -4.90 -8.82
C VAL A 181 -1.32 -4.54 -10.26
N THR A 182 -0.43 -4.86 -11.18
CA THR A 182 -0.67 -4.72 -12.62
C THR A 182 -0.93 -6.09 -13.21
N VAL A 183 -1.98 -6.18 -14.01
CA VAL A 183 -2.37 -7.41 -14.70
C VAL A 183 -2.41 -7.21 -16.21
N SER A 184 -2.21 -8.30 -16.94
CA SER A 184 -2.16 -8.30 -18.40
C SER A 184 -3.14 -9.29 -19.01
N ARG A 185 -3.69 -8.88 -20.15
CA ARG A 185 -4.43 -9.72 -21.10
C ARG A 185 -3.66 -9.94 -22.41
N SER A 186 -2.65 -9.09 -22.67
CA SER A 186 -1.84 -9.13 -23.89
C SER A 186 -0.62 -10.05 -23.77
N HIS A 187 -0.10 -10.27 -22.57
CA HIS A 187 1.15 -10.99 -22.32
C HIS A 187 1.12 -12.44 -22.84
N PRO A 188 2.19 -12.92 -23.53
CA PRO A 188 2.25 -14.30 -24.06
C PRO A 188 2.08 -15.38 -22.99
N ASP A 189 2.64 -15.18 -21.79
CA ASP A 189 2.56 -16.15 -20.71
C ASP A 189 1.15 -16.35 -20.16
N LEU A 190 0.22 -15.42 -20.41
CA LEU A 190 -1.20 -15.66 -20.14
C LEU A 190 -1.68 -16.90 -20.89
N VAL A 191 -1.34 -17.02 -22.17
CA VAL A 191 -1.72 -18.17 -22.99
C VAL A 191 -1.04 -19.44 -22.48
N ARG A 192 0.25 -19.35 -22.13
CA ARG A 192 0.98 -20.51 -21.55
C ARG A 192 0.31 -21.03 -20.27
N LYS A 193 -0.04 -20.12 -19.35
CA LYS A 193 -0.72 -20.48 -18.09
C LYS A 193 -2.15 -21.00 -18.31
N LEU A 194 -2.88 -20.44 -19.30
CA LEU A 194 -4.20 -20.94 -19.65
C LEU A 194 -4.13 -22.36 -20.23
N PHE A 195 -3.17 -22.63 -21.10
CA PHE A 195 -2.96 -23.99 -21.62
C PHE A 195 -2.55 -24.98 -20.53
N ALA A 196 -1.68 -24.57 -19.61
CA ALA A 196 -1.32 -25.42 -18.46
C ALA A 196 -2.51 -25.71 -17.54
N LEU A 197 -3.50 -24.81 -17.48
CA LEU A 197 -4.72 -25.02 -16.69
C LEU A 197 -5.73 -25.94 -17.37
N GLU A 198 -5.87 -25.86 -18.71
CA GLU A 198 -6.96 -26.50 -19.47
C GLU A 198 -6.50 -27.79 -20.19
N VAL A 199 -5.19 -27.98 -20.40
CA VAL A 199 -4.63 -29.12 -21.16
C VAL A 199 -3.82 -30.02 -20.22
N PRO A 200 -4.34 -31.19 -19.86
CA PRO A 200 -3.66 -32.11 -18.94
C PRO A 200 -2.26 -32.50 -19.38
N GLU A 201 -2.03 -32.73 -20.69
CA GLU A 201 -0.75 -33.13 -21.25
C GLU A 201 0.34 -32.06 -21.12
N ILE A 202 -0.06 -30.80 -20.97
CA ILE A 202 0.85 -29.67 -20.67
C ILE A 202 1.08 -29.59 -19.17
N ALA A 203 0.05 -29.82 -18.37
CA ALA A 203 0.15 -29.80 -16.92
C ALA A 203 1.04 -30.91 -16.36
N ASP A 204 0.99 -32.11 -16.96
CA ASP A 204 1.81 -33.29 -16.58
C ASP A 204 3.20 -33.30 -17.24
N GLY A 205 3.50 -32.37 -18.16
CA GLY A 205 4.78 -32.23 -18.83
C GLY A 205 4.98 -33.20 -20.03
N THR A 206 3.96 -33.96 -20.44
CA THR A 206 4.01 -34.79 -21.63
C THR A 206 4.20 -33.95 -22.90
N VAL A 207 3.62 -32.76 -22.90
CA VAL A 207 3.76 -31.75 -23.94
C VAL A 207 4.30 -30.45 -23.36
N GLU A 208 5.36 -29.95 -23.94
CA GLU A 208 5.99 -28.68 -23.53
C GLU A 208 5.71 -27.59 -24.57
N ILE A 209 5.34 -26.38 -24.09
CA ILE A 209 5.25 -25.19 -24.93
C ILE A 209 6.64 -24.55 -25.03
N THR A 210 7.28 -24.67 -26.18
CA THR A 210 8.65 -24.16 -26.42
C THR A 210 8.69 -22.70 -26.81
N ALA A 211 7.70 -22.22 -27.58
CA ALA A 211 7.61 -20.82 -27.98
C ALA A 211 6.17 -20.37 -28.18
N ILE A 212 5.90 -19.09 -27.95
CA ILE A 212 4.61 -18.46 -28.22
C ILE A 212 4.86 -17.15 -28.97
N ALA A 213 4.23 -16.99 -30.13
CA ALA A 213 4.13 -15.74 -30.85
C ALA A 213 2.67 -15.29 -30.79
N ARG A 214 2.38 -14.14 -30.16
CA ARG A 214 1.03 -13.68 -29.89
C ARG A 214 0.77 -12.28 -30.43
N GLU A 215 -0.32 -12.16 -31.19
CA GLU A 215 -1.01 -10.89 -31.47
C GLU A 215 -2.27 -10.86 -30.63
N ALA A 216 -2.23 -10.14 -29.49
CA ALA A 216 -3.35 -10.13 -28.55
C ALA A 216 -4.63 -9.60 -29.19
N GLY A 217 -5.73 -10.34 -29.07
CA GLY A 217 -7.01 -10.03 -29.71
C GLY A 217 -7.19 -10.58 -31.13
N HIS A 218 -6.13 -11.14 -31.75
CA HIS A 218 -6.20 -11.71 -33.10
C HIS A 218 -5.86 -13.21 -33.09
N ARG A 219 -4.58 -13.54 -33.01
CA ARG A 219 -4.12 -14.93 -33.10
C ARG A 219 -2.89 -15.18 -32.22
N SER A 220 -2.69 -16.47 -31.91
CA SER A 220 -1.48 -16.94 -31.26
C SER A 220 -0.97 -18.17 -32.03
N LYS A 221 0.35 -18.21 -32.25
CA LYS A 221 1.05 -19.39 -32.74
C LYS A 221 1.86 -19.97 -31.58
N ILE A 222 1.68 -21.26 -31.34
CA ILE A 222 2.29 -21.95 -30.20
C ILE A 222 3.11 -23.11 -30.78
N ALA A 223 4.41 -23.13 -30.47
CA ALA A 223 5.27 -24.24 -30.75
C ALA A 223 5.27 -25.21 -29.57
N VAL A 224 5.01 -26.47 -29.82
CA VAL A 224 4.96 -27.51 -28.78
C VAL A 224 5.95 -28.60 -29.10
N ARG A 225 6.49 -29.25 -28.08
CA ARG A 225 7.30 -30.45 -28.15
C ARG A 225 6.61 -31.52 -27.31
N SER A 226 6.42 -32.70 -27.92
CA SER A 226 5.92 -33.89 -27.20
C SER A 226 7.10 -34.72 -26.70
N HIS A 227 7.04 -35.05 -25.41
CA HIS A 227 7.97 -35.99 -24.75
C HIS A 227 7.38 -37.41 -24.70
N LYS A 228 6.61 -37.79 -25.73
CA LYS A 228 6.05 -39.15 -25.81
C LYS A 228 7.21 -40.13 -25.81
N SER A 229 7.35 -40.91 -24.75
CA SER A 229 8.20 -42.09 -24.73
C SER A 229 7.81 -42.97 -25.93
N GLU A 230 8.75 -43.28 -26.79
CA GLU A 230 8.56 -44.37 -27.77
C GLU A 230 8.27 -45.63 -26.98
N VAL A 231 7.00 -45.94 -26.75
CA VAL A 231 6.60 -47.27 -26.37
C VAL A 231 6.81 -48.10 -27.64
N ASN A 232 7.96 -48.75 -27.68
CA ASN A 232 8.32 -49.73 -28.70
C ASN A 232 7.21 -50.79 -28.79
N PRO A 233 6.43 -50.91 -29.87
CA PRO A 233 5.49 -52.02 -30.01
C PRO A 233 6.33 -53.28 -30.25
N LYS A 234 6.34 -54.16 -29.26
CA LYS A 234 6.73 -55.58 -29.52
C LYS A 234 5.63 -56.26 -30.24
#